data_948ef2b994ceb6b7f58e0cc598f60fe3
#
_entry.id   948ef2b994ceb6b7f58e0cc598f60fe3
#
_cell.length_a   1.000
_cell.length_b   1.000
_cell.length_c   1.000
_cell.angle_alpha   90.00
_cell.angle_beta   90.00
_cell.angle_gamma   90.00
#
_symmetry.space_group_name_H-M   'P 1'
#
loop_
_entity.id
_entity.type
_entity.pdbx_description
1 polymer ?
#
loop_
_entity_poly.entity_id
_entity_poly.type
_entity_poly.pdbx_seq_one_letter_code
_entity_poly.pdbx_strand_id
1 'polypeptide(L)'
;MLGFRGAMRTPDSTRYVQNAVHLAPGSVRPSGYSVMLWLLGPFHSLIVVVGVQHLLGLGIAVLGYALLRRAGLPGWGATLAMAPLLLSAYAVQLEHFVMSDTLFAALVMIAIALIMWWPDPPLWACGVTGLLLAGAGLTRSEGAALLIVFLVFLATRFRGRRTIVGAAAMCAAFAIPVAGYAAWYDSVYGRFELSSSTGAFMYAGVATFADCAKFNPPPAERRLCLNVPVSERRWPDYYIWAGPLAKVPGGSFGQRADDLGKGFALRAIRAQPLDYLRTVAGSFAADFLPPPSASASSPTERNRALHLNEFMFPATPPKSPSPHTAGVFSSYDPDAPGLRVVQPYAGWIRAYQRYIVVLGPLLGLIVLLGLGGVIVAWRRWGGAALLPWLVGLCLLAAPAAIAESYPRYLVGDIPPLCVAAALGVQQMAAAVKRFRAGHHRSAT
;
A
#
# COMPACT_ATOMS: atom_id res chain seq x y z
N MET A 1 0.74 21.67 -7.78
CA MET A 1 1.58 22.67 -7.05
C MET A 1 1.09 24.12 -7.15
N LEU A 2 0.53 24.60 -8.29
CA LEU A 2 0.08 26.01 -8.40
C LEU A 2 -1.02 26.39 -7.41
N GLY A 3 -1.99 25.49 -7.17
CA GLY A 3 -3.12 25.72 -6.27
C GLY A 3 -2.82 25.50 -4.79
N PHE A 4 -1.81 24.69 -4.51
CA PHE A 4 -1.41 24.29 -3.15
C PHE A 4 0.11 24.43 -3.06
N ARG A 5 0.55 25.52 -2.42
CA ARG A 5 1.97 25.79 -2.23
C ARG A 5 2.41 25.36 -0.84
N GLY A 6 3.48 24.60 -0.77
CA GLY A 6 3.96 23.96 0.44
C GLY A 6 3.55 22.48 0.53
N ALA A 7 4.26 21.70 1.29
CA ALA A 7 4.01 20.26 1.47
C ALA A 7 2.78 20.03 2.36
N MET A 8 1.93 19.09 1.98
CA MET A 8 0.86 18.60 2.84
C MET A 8 1.42 17.64 3.88
N ARG A 9 0.84 17.65 5.07
CA ARG A 9 1.37 16.95 6.25
C ARG A 9 0.27 16.19 6.96
N THR A 10 0.60 15.00 7.48
CA THR A 10 -0.24 14.17 8.33
C THR A 10 0.49 13.90 9.65
N PRO A 11 -0.15 13.29 10.64
CA PRO A 11 0.56 12.80 11.83
C PRO A 11 1.71 11.84 11.52
N ASP A 12 1.57 10.99 10.48
CA ASP A 12 2.64 10.11 10.01
C ASP A 12 3.84 10.90 9.46
N SER A 13 3.60 12.03 8.76
CA SER A 13 4.65 12.90 8.22
C SER A 13 5.60 13.40 9.31
N THR A 14 5.06 13.77 10.49
CA THR A 14 5.86 14.22 11.63
C THR A 14 6.84 13.16 12.08
N ARG A 15 6.39 11.89 12.15
CA ARG A 15 7.24 10.77 12.54
C ARG A 15 8.31 10.47 11.51
N TYR A 16 7.96 10.50 10.23
CA TYR A 16 8.93 10.28 9.15
C TYR A 16 10.03 11.34 9.14
N VAL A 17 9.67 12.62 9.30
CA VAL A 17 10.63 13.72 9.34
C VAL A 17 11.49 13.63 10.60
N GLN A 18 10.90 13.37 11.77
CA GLN A 18 11.65 13.20 13.03
C GLN A 18 12.69 12.08 12.92
N ASN A 19 12.29 10.92 12.37
CA ASN A 19 13.21 9.79 12.19
C ASN A 19 14.30 10.11 11.14
N ALA A 20 14.01 10.94 10.15
CA ALA A 20 15.00 11.37 9.15
C ALA A 20 16.03 12.32 9.75
N VAL A 21 15.60 13.31 10.52
CA VAL A 21 16.51 14.30 11.16
C VAL A 21 17.47 13.63 12.12
N HIS A 22 17.00 12.66 12.90
CA HIS A 22 17.82 11.97 13.90
C HIS A 22 18.46 10.66 13.40
N LEU A 23 18.18 10.27 12.14
CA LEU A 23 18.53 8.97 11.58
C LEU A 23 18.28 7.84 12.59
N ALA A 24 17.00 7.69 12.99
CA ALA A 24 16.58 6.71 13.99
C ALA A 24 15.63 5.67 13.40
N PRO A 25 15.64 4.42 13.90
CA PRO A 25 14.65 3.43 13.49
C PRO A 25 13.26 3.82 14.00
N GLY A 26 12.26 3.68 13.16
CA GLY A 26 10.89 4.08 13.48
C GLY A 26 10.19 3.08 14.39
N SER A 27 9.69 3.53 15.55
CA SER A 27 8.96 2.66 16.47
C SER A 27 7.63 2.15 15.91
N VAL A 28 6.94 2.96 15.10
CA VAL A 28 5.60 2.62 14.57
C VAL A 28 5.64 2.11 13.14
N ARG A 29 6.55 2.65 12.33
CA ARG A 29 6.72 2.26 10.92
C ARG A 29 8.20 2.11 10.62
N PRO A 30 8.58 1.15 9.77
CA PRO A 30 9.96 1.03 9.33
C PRO A 30 10.45 2.32 8.66
N SER A 31 11.78 2.58 8.73
CA SER A 31 12.35 3.88 8.35
C SER A 31 12.74 4.03 6.88
N GLY A 32 12.31 3.14 5.97
CA GLY A 32 12.69 3.22 4.55
C GLY A 32 12.35 4.57 3.92
N TYR A 33 11.18 5.13 4.21
CA TYR A 33 10.83 6.46 3.75
C TYR A 33 11.63 7.57 4.45
N SER A 34 11.91 7.41 5.74
CA SER A 34 12.76 8.35 6.49
C SER A 34 14.20 8.39 5.97
N VAL A 35 14.71 7.26 5.46
CA VAL A 35 16.01 7.21 4.76
C VAL A 35 15.96 8.03 3.47
N MET A 36 14.90 7.96 2.68
CA MET A 36 14.73 8.84 1.51
C MET A 36 14.72 10.33 1.93
N LEU A 37 13.99 10.67 2.98
CA LEU A 37 13.98 12.04 3.50
C LEU A 37 15.37 12.46 3.97
N TRP A 38 16.11 11.59 4.66
CA TRP A 38 17.48 11.85 5.09
C TRP A 38 18.42 12.10 3.91
N LEU A 39 18.30 11.31 2.84
CA LEU A 39 19.07 11.51 1.59
C LEU A 39 18.75 12.85 0.92
N LEU A 40 17.51 13.33 1.04
CA LEU A 40 17.10 14.64 0.55
C LEU A 40 17.33 15.77 1.57
N GLY A 41 17.76 15.45 2.78
CA GLY A 41 18.04 16.39 3.86
C GLY A 41 18.97 17.56 3.49
N PRO A 42 20.04 17.37 2.71
CA PRO A 42 20.92 18.47 2.29
C PRO A 42 20.25 19.60 1.52
N PHE A 43 19.06 19.36 0.93
CA PHE A 43 18.30 20.41 0.27
C PHE A 43 17.50 21.29 1.24
N HIS A 44 17.34 20.88 2.50
CA HIS A 44 16.55 21.59 3.52
C HIS A 44 15.17 22.07 3.01
N SER A 45 14.48 21.25 2.20
CA SER A 45 13.23 21.66 1.55
C SER A 45 12.24 20.51 1.39
N LEU A 46 11.08 20.65 2.02
CA LEU A 46 9.95 19.74 1.83
C LEU A 46 9.31 19.88 0.44
N ILE A 47 9.52 21.02 -0.24
CA ILE A 47 9.06 21.19 -1.62
C ILE A 47 9.87 20.30 -2.57
N VAL A 48 11.16 20.12 -2.31
CA VAL A 48 11.99 19.17 -3.06
C VAL A 48 11.50 17.73 -2.85
N VAL A 49 11.14 17.36 -1.62
CA VAL A 49 10.56 16.04 -1.33
C VAL A 49 9.28 15.82 -2.14
N VAL A 50 8.36 16.77 -2.13
CA VAL A 50 7.11 16.72 -2.93
C VAL A 50 7.42 16.63 -4.43
N GLY A 51 8.40 17.42 -4.92
CA GLY A 51 8.85 17.36 -6.31
C GLY A 51 9.35 15.97 -6.71
N VAL A 52 10.18 15.36 -5.88
CA VAL A 52 10.67 13.98 -6.08
C VAL A 52 9.52 12.99 -6.09
N GLN A 53 8.53 13.11 -5.21
CA GLN A 53 7.37 12.23 -5.20
C GLN A 53 6.53 12.36 -6.47
N HIS A 54 6.29 13.57 -6.97
CA HIS A 54 5.61 13.76 -8.27
C HIS A 54 6.40 13.15 -9.44
N LEU A 55 7.74 13.28 -9.42
CA LEU A 55 8.59 12.63 -10.42
C LEU A 55 8.53 11.10 -10.33
N LEU A 56 8.46 10.54 -9.12
CA LEU A 56 8.26 9.10 -8.92
C LEU A 56 6.90 8.65 -9.46
N GLY A 57 5.81 9.36 -9.17
CA GLY A 57 4.48 9.06 -9.70
C GLY A 57 4.43 9.07 -11.23
N LEU A 58 5.02 10.08 -11.86
CA LEU A 58 5.18 10.14 -13.30
C LEU A 58 6.07 9.00 -13.82
N GLY A 59 7.16 8.70 -13.13
CA GLY A 59 8.08 7.59 -13.44
C GLY A 59 7.39 6.23 -13.40
N ILE A 60 6.51 5.99 -12.43
CA ILE A 60 5.68 4.77 -12.36
C ILE A 60 4.83 4.63 -13.62
N ALA A 61 4.18 5.70 -14.07
CA ALA A 61 3.33 5.66 -15.26
C ALA A 61 4.15 5.43 -16.53
N VAL A 62 5.30 6.10 -16.69
CA VAL A 62 6.23 5.90 -17.81
C VAL A 62 6.76 4.46 -17.82
N LEU A 63 7.12 3.91 -16.67
CA LEU A 63 7.61 2.55 -16.55
C LEU A 63 6.54 1.52 -16.92
N GLY A 64 5.31 1.69 -16.42
CA GLY A 64 4.17 0.86 -16.80
C GLY A 64 3.86 0.93 -18.30
N TYR A 65 3.88 2.13 -18.87
CA TYR A 65 3.75 2.34 -20.31
C TYR A 65 4.86 1.59 -21.08
N ALA A 66 6.12 1.75 -20.71
CA ALA A 66 7.24 1.10 -21.37
C ALA A 66 7.15 -0.43 -21.31
N LEU A 67 6.76 -0.98 -20.16
CA LEU A 67 6.54 -2.41 -19.97
C LEU A 67 5.42 -2.93 -20.89
N LEU A 68 4.30 -2.22 -20.99
CA LEU A 68 3.18 -2.57 -21.86
C LEU A 68 3.56 -2.47 -23.34
N ARG A 69 4.32 -1.45 -23.74
CA ARG A 69 4.85 -1.31 -25.11
C ARG A 69 5.77 -2.47 -25.47
N ARG A 70 6.65 -2.85 -24.53
CA ARG A 70 7.52 -4.01 -24.70
C ARG A 70 6.75 -5.32 -24.82
N ALA A 71 5.61 -5.44 -24.13
CA ALA A 71 4.70 -6.59 -24.26
C ALA A 71 3.90 -6.59 -25.58
N GLY A 72 4.07 -5.58 -26.44
CA GLY A 72 3.44 -5.49 -27.76
C GLY A 72 2.10 -4.77 -27.80
N LEU A 73 1.70 -4.04 -26.74
CA LEU A 73 0.50 -3.21 -26.78
C LEU A 73 0.72 -1.97 -27.67
N PRO A 74 -0.32 -1.50 -28.40
CA PRO A 74 -0.25 -0.24 -29.13
C PRO A 74 -0.06 0.94 -28.16
N GLY A 75 0.56 2.03 -28.62
CA GLY A 75 0.87 3.19 -27.77
C GLY A 75 -0.35 3.76 -27.07
N TRP A 76 -1.46 3.94 -27.80
CA TRP A 76 -2.73 4.41 -27.21
C TRP A 76 -3.27 3.48 -26.11
N GLY A 77 -3.15 2.17 -26.30
CA GLY A 77 -3.60 1.17 -25.33
C GLY A 77 -2.75 1.19 -24.04
N ALA A 78 -1.42 1.33 -24.19
CA ALA A 78 -0.52 1.48 -23.05
C ALA A 78 -0.76 2.80 -22.29
N THR A 79 -1.02 3.91 -23.00
CA THR A 79 -1.37 5.20 -22.38
C THR A 79 -2.71 5.10 -21.62
N LEU A 80 -3.74 4.53 -22.27
CA LEU A 80 -5.06 4.34 -21.64
C LEU A 80 -4.98 3.49 -20.38
N ALA A 81 -4.14 2.44 -20.40
CA ALA A 81 -3.94 1.57 -19.24
C ALA A 81 -3.35 2.34 -18.03
N MET A 82 -2.49 3.32 -18.25
CA MET A 82 -1.90 4.12 -17.17
C MET A 82 -2.72 5.35 -16.80
N ALA A 83 -3.80 5.66 -17.53
CA ALA A 83 -4.67 6.81 -17.26
C ALA A 83 -5.30 6.80 -15.85
N PRO A 84 -5.76 5.65 -15.29
CA PRO A 84 -6.29 5.62 -13.93
C PRO A 84 -5.31 6.12 -12.87
N LEU A 85 -4.01 5.88 -13.03
CA LEU A 85 -2.98 6.41 -12.14
C LEU A 85 -2.75 7.90 -12.39
N LEU A 86 -2.47 8.28 -13.64
CA LEU A 86 -2.09 9.65 -14.01
C LEU A 86 -3.21 10.67 -13.77
N LEU A 87 -4.46 10.26 -13.96
CA LEU A 87 -5.62 11.11 -13.80
C LEU A 87 -6.25 11.04 -12.41
N SER A 88 -5.83 10.13 -11.55
CA SER A 88 -6.35 10.08 -10.19
C SER A 88 -5.93 11.31 -9.40
N ALA A 89 -6.87 12.20 -9.14
CA ALA A 89 -6.64 13.37 -8.29
C ALA A 89 -6.17 12.98 -6.88
N TYR A 90 -6.59 11.80 -6.43
CA TYR A 90 -6.21 11.23 -5.15
C TYR A 90 -4.73 10.78 -5.14
N ALA A 91 -4.26 10.14 -6.20
CA ALA A 91 -2.85 9.78 -6.34
C ALA A 91 -1.97 11.03 -6.38
N VAL A 92 -2.34 12.03 -7.20
CA VAL A 92 -1.65 13.33 -7.29
C VAL A 92 -1.59 14.04 -5.95
N GLN A 93 -2.65 13.94 -5.15
CA GLN A 93 -2.68 14.53 -3.81
C GLN A 93 -1.76 13.79 -2.84
N LEU A 94 -1.75 12.44 -2.85
CA LEU A 94 -0.83 11.65 -2.02
C LEU A 94 0.64 11.95 -2.33
N GLU A 95 0.96 12.19 -3.60
CA GLU A 95 2.29 12.69 -4.00
C GLU A 95 2.63 14.06 -3.40
N HIS A 96 1.62 14.83 -3.01
CA HIS A 96 1.80 16.14 -2.37
C HIS A 96 1.94 16.07 -0.85
N PHE A 97 1.56 14.95 -0.24
CA PHE A 97 1.80 14.67 1.17
C PHE A 97 3.23 14.14 1.40
N VAL A 98 3.84 14.50 2.51
CA VAL A 98 5.09 13.88 2.97
C VAL A 98 4.76 12.49 3.52
N MET A 99 4.64 11.51 2.60
CA MET A 99 4.19 10.14 2.91
C MET A 99 4.89 9.07 2.08
N SER A 100 4.93 7.87 2.63
CA SER A 100 5.69 6.73 2.07
C SER A 100 5.05 6.07 0.83
N ASP A 101 3.79 6.37 0.55
CA ASP A 101 2.97 5.63 -0.41
C ASP A 101 3.53 5.67 -1.84
N THR A 102 3.98 6.82 -2.31
CA THR A 102 4.54 6.98 -3.67
C THR A 102 5.89 6.28 -3.83
N LEU A 103 6.78 6.38 -2.82
CA LEU A 103 8.06 5.67 -2.84
C LEU A 103 7.82 4.15 -2.86
N PHE A 104 6.91 3.67 -2.03
CA PHE A 104 6.52 2.27 -1.99
C PHE A 104 6.02 1.78 -3.35
N ALA A 105 5.08 2.49 -3.96
CA ALA A 105 4.54 2.15 -5.28
C ALA A 105 5.64 2.14 -6.36
N ALA A 106 6.60 3.07 -6.31
CA ALA A 106 7.72 3.12 -7.24
C ALA A 106 8.63 1.90 -7.10
N LEU A 107 9.02 1.53 -5.87
CA LEU A 107 9.85 0.35 -5.61
C LEU A 107 9.19 -0.93 -6.11
N VAL A 108 7.89 -1.10 -5.87
CA VAL A 108 7.11 -2.27 -6.33
C VAL A 108 7.03 -2.29 -7.85
N MET A 109 6.73 -1.17 -8.51
CA MET A 109 6.63 -1.12 -9.97
C MET A 109 7.98 -1.34 -10.66
N ILE A 110 9.09 -0.83 -10.09
CA ILE A 110 10.44 -1.10 -10.61
C ILE A 110 10.75 -2.59 -10.47
N ALA A 111 10.40 -3.22 -9.35
CA ALA A 111 10.59 -4.66 -9.14
C ALA A 111 9.81 -5.50 -10.16
N ILE A 112 8.53 -5.18 -10.41
CA ILE A 112 7.71 -5.84 -11.44
C ILE A 112 8.34 -5.67 -12.82
N ALA A 113 8.68 -4.44 -13.20
CA ALA A 113 9.24 -4.14 -14.50
C ALA A 113 10.58 -4.87 -14.70
N LEU A 114 11.43 -4.90 -13.69
CA LEU A 114 12.75 -5.53 -13.76
C LEU A 114 12.65 -7.03 -14.02
N ILE A 115 11.76 -7.75 -13.34
CA ILE A 115 11.55 -9.19 -13.54
C ILE A 115 10.85 -9.48 -14.87
N MET A 116 9.93 -8.61 -15.30
CA MET A 116 9.16 -8.82 -16.52
C MET A 116 9.85 -8.30 -17.79
N TRP A 117 10.94 -7.54 -17.64
CA TRP A 117 11.62 -6.92 -18.78
C TRP A 117 12.23 -7.93 -19.74
N TRP A 118 12.72 -9.05 -19.23
CA TRP A 118 13.31 -10.14 -20.03
C TRP A 118 12.41 -11.36 -20.04
N PRO A 119 12.39 -12.12 -21.14
CA PRO A 119 11.77 -13.44 -21.14
C PRO A 119 12.38 -14.36 -20.07
N ASP A 120 13.68 -14.19 -19.82
CA ASP A 120 14.50 -14.95 -18.88
C ASP A 120 15.39 -13.98 -18.08
N PRO A 121 14.96 -13.53 -16.89
CA PRO A 121 15.66 -12.49 -16.16
C PRO A 121 17.07 -12.95 -15.75
N PRO A 122 18.08 -12.10 -15.94
CA PRO A 122 19.44 -12.39 -15.48
C PRO A 122 19.52 -12.42 -13.95
N LEU A 123 20.49 -13.13 -13.40
CA LEU A 123 20.65 -13.29 -11.95
C LEU A 123 20.76 -11.96 -11.19
N TRP A 124 21.46 -10.98 -11.78
CA TRP A 124 21.54 -9.64 -11.19
C TRP A 124 20.17 -8.97 -11.05
N ALA A 125 19.26 -9.19 -12.03
CA ALA A 125 17.90 -8.65 -11.96
C ALA A 125 17.10 -9.30 -10.82
N CYS A 126 17.29 -10.59 -10.54
CA CYS A 126 16.70 -11.26 -9.39
C CYS A 126 17.24 -10.66 -8.08
N GLY A 127 18.56 -10.44 -7.97
CA GLY A 127 19.18 -9.80 -6.81
C GLY A 127 18.67 -8.37 -6.58
N VAL A 128 18.69 -7.53 -7.63
CA VAL A 128 18.17 -6.14 -7.53
C VAL A 128 16.68 -6.13 -7.18
N THR A 129 15.89 -7.07 -7.71
CA THR A 129 14.48 -7.22 -7.32
C THR A 129 14.36 -7.52 -5.82
N GLY A 130 15.19 -8.40 -5.27
CA GLY A 130 15.25 -8.67 -3.83
C GLY A 130 15.53 -7.40 -3.02
N LEU A 131 16.50 -6.57 -3.42
CA LEU A 131 16.80 -5.28 -2.80
C LEU A 131 15.62 -4.30 -2.86
N LEU A 132 14.95 -4.22 -4.02
CA LEU A 132 13.78 -3.35 -4.19
C LEU A 132 12.60 -3.80 -3.30
N LEU A 133 12.37 -5.10 -3.18
CA LEU A 133 11.35 -5.65 -2.28
C LEU A 133 11.72 -5.44 -0.80
N ALA A 134 13.00 -5.53 -0.44
CA ALA A 134 13.46 -5.15 0.89
C ALA A 134 13.19 -3.67 1.18
N GLY A 135 13.54 -2.78 0.25
CA GLY A 135 13.23 -1.36 0.32
C GLY A 135 11.72 -1.10 0.44
N ALA A 136 10.90 -1.82 -0.32
CA ALA A 136 9.44 -1.74 -0.20
C ALA A 136 8.95 -2.18 1.19
N GLY A 137 9.44 -3.33 1.71
CA GLY A 137 9.11 -3.82 3.06
C GLY A 137 9.57 -2.90 4.18
N LEU A 138 10.73 -2.24 4.01
CA LEU A 138 11.25 -1.24 4.95
C LEU A 138 10.57 0.13 4.78
N THR A 139 9.86 0.36 3.70
CA THR A 139 9.04 1.56 3.50
C THR A 139 7.63 1.36 4.06
N ARG A 140 7.06 0.17 3.81
CA ARG A 140 5.74 -0.26 4.31
C ARG A 140 5.75 -1.77 4.55
N SER A 141 5.30 -2.20 5.72
CA SER A 141 5.38 -3.60 6.16
C SER A 141 4.71 -4.59 5.21
N GLU A 142 3.66 -4.17 4.48
CA GLU A 142 2.95 -4.96 3.48
C GLU A 142 3.86 -5.40 2.33
N GLY A 143 4.89 -4.61 2.03
CA GLY A 143 5.87 -4.91 0.98
C GLY A 143 6.67 -6.19 1.22
N ALA A 144 6.85 -6.60 2.46
CA ALA A 144 7.59 -7.82 2.78
C ALA A 144 6.89 -9.08 2.25
N ALA A 145 5.56 -9.11 2.24
CA ALA A 145 4.78 -10.24 1.72
C ALA A 145 4.97 -10.44 0.20
N LEU A 146 5.33 -9.38 -0.53
CA LEU A 146 5.53 -9.43 -1.98
C LEU A 146 6.67 -10.35 -2.39
N LEU A 147 7.67 -10.58 -1.53
CA LEU A 147 8.74 -11.54 -1.80
C LEU A 147 8.16 -12.91 -2.17
N ILE A 148 7.15 -13.38 -1.43
CA ILE A 148 6.48 -14.66 -1.68
C ILE A 148 5.83 -14.66 -3.07
N VAL A 149 5.14 -13.56 -3.43
CA VAL A 149 4.48 -13.42 -4.73
C VAL A 149 5.49 -13.51 -5.88
N PHE A 150 6.63 -12.83 -5.75
CA PHE A 150 7.69 -12.87 -6.76
C PHE A 150 8.36 -14.25 -6.86
N LEU A 151 8.59 -14.93 -5.72
CA LEU A 151 9.13 -16.29 -5.70
C LEU A 151 8.17 -17.30 -6.36
N VAL A 152 6.88 -17.21 -6.08
CA VAL A 152 5.85 -18.02 -6.74
C VAL A 152 5.87 -17.77 -8.25
N PHE A 153 5.93 -16.50 -8.67
CA PHE A 153 6.02 -16.18 -10.09
C PHE A 153 7.27 -16.77 -10.74
N LEU A 154 8.45 -16.65 -10.12
CA LEU A 154 9.68 -17.27 -10.62
C LEU A 154 9.55 -18.78 -10.73
N ALA A 155 8.96 -19.45 -9.75
CA ALA A 155 8.75 -20.89 -9.74
C ALA A 155 7.79 -21.34 -10.85
N THR A 156 6.78 -20.53 -11.20
CA THR A 156 5.83 -20.84 -12.27
C THR A 156 6.40 -20.58 -13.66
N ARG A 157 7.34 -19.64 -13.78
CA ARG A 157 7.85 -19.16 -15.08
C ARG A 157 9.10 -19.91 -15.53
N PHE A 158 9.98 -20.25 -14.59
CA PHE A 158 11.29 -20.83 -14.86
C PHE A 158 11.41 -22.21 -14.23
N ARG A 159 12.32 -23.04 -14.75
CA ARG A 159 12.54 -24.39 -14.24
C ARG A 159 14.04 -24.69 -14.11
N GLY A 160 14.38 -25.59 -13.21
CA GLY A 160 15.73 -26.09 -13.00
C GLY A 160 16.61 -25.21 -12.12
N ARG A 161 17.92 -25.45 -12.18
CA ARG A 161 18.94 -24.82 -11.30
C ARG A 161 18.91 -23.29 -11.35
N ARG A 162 18.62 -22.70 -12.51
CA ARG A 162 18.58 -21.24 -12.69
C ARG A 162 17.49 -20.57 -11.85
N THR A 163 16.30 -21.19 -11.76
CA THR A 163 15.22 -20.72 -10.89
C THR A 163 15.65 -20.72 -9.43
N ILE A 164 16.30 -21.81 -8.97
CA ILE A 164 16.75 -21.93 -7.59
C ILE A 164 17.80 -20.87 -7.27
N VAL A 165 18.79 -20.67 -8.15
CA VAL A 165 19.83 -19.67 -7.94
C VAL A 165 19.26 -18.24 -7.99
N GLY A 166 18.34 -17.96 -8.93
CA GLY A 166 17.66 -16.65 -8.99
C GLY A 166 16.80 -16.37 -7.75
N ALA A 167 16.05 -17.37 -7.28
CA ALA A 167 15.28 -17.27 -6.05
C ALA A 167 16.19 -17.08 -4.81
N ALA A 168 17.29 -17.83 -4.72
CA ALA A 168 18.27 -17.68 -3.65
C ALA A 168 18.92 -16.28 -3.66
N ALA A 169 19.29 -15.76 -4.84
CA ALA A 169 19.83 -14.41 -4.99
C ALA A 169 18.81 -13.36 -4.54
N MET A 170 17.54 -13.50 -4.93
CA MET A 170 16.45 -12.61 -4.51
C MET A 170 16.23 -12.66 -3.00
N CYS A 171 16.16 -13.87 -2.41
CA CYS A 171 16.00 -14.05 -0.96
C CYS A 171 17.17 -13.46 -0.17
N ALA A 172 18.41 -13.71 -0.59
CA ALA A 172 19.58 -13.18 0.08
C ALA A 172 19.63 -11.65 0.01
N ALA A 173 19.39 -11.07 -1.18
CA ALA A 173 19.36 -9.64 -1.38
C ALA A 173 18.19 -8.95 -0.62
N PHE A 174 17.09 -9.65 -0.39
CA PHE A 174 16.01 -9.18 0.48
C PHE A 174 16.38 -9.28 1.96
N ALA A 175 16.90 -10.45 2.38
CA ALA A 175 17.12 -10.74 3.78
C ALA A 175 18.21 -9.88 4.42
N ILE A 176 19.30 -9.55 3.67
CA ILE A 176 20.43 -8.78 4.20
C ILE A 176 19.99 -7.37 4.68
N PRO A 177 19.33 -6.51 3.88
CA PRO A 177 18.90 -5.20 4.35
C PRO A 177 17.84 -5.27 5.44
N VAL A 178 16.91 -6.24 5.36
CA VAL A 178 15.85 -6.42 6.36
C VAL A 178 16.44 -6.85 7.71
N ALA A 179 17.37 -7.81 7.71
CA ALA A 179 18.07 -8.22 8.92
C ALA A 179 18.98 -7.10 9.48
N GLY A 180 19.66 -6.36 8.61
CA GLY A 180 20.44 -5.19 9.00
C GLY A 180 19.59 -4.12 9.68
N TYR A 181 18.40 -3.84 9.12
CA TYR A 181 17.45 -2.93 9.75
C TYR A 181 16.93 -3.47 11.09
N ALA A 182 16.58 -4.76 11.17
CA ALA A 182 16.12 -5.37 12.41
C ALA A 182 17.20 -5.36 13.50
N ALA A 183 18.47 -5.54 13.14
CA ALA A 183 19.60 -5.38 14.06
C ALA A 183 19.79 -3.92 14.52
N TRP A 184 19.59 -2.95 13.62
CA TRP A 184 19.59 -1.55 13.99
C TRP A 184 18.43 -1.21 14.92
N TYR A 185 17.23 -1.73 14.64
CA TYR A 185 16.07 -1.58 15.52
C TYR A 185 16.33 -2.20 16.91
N ASP A 186 16.95 -3.39 16.95
CA ASP A 186 17.30 -4.08 18.17
C ASP A 186 18.29 -3.27 19.03
N SER A 187 19.28 -2.63 18.42
CA SER A 187 20.26 -1.78 19.13
C SER A 187 19.63 -0.57 19.85
N VAL A 188 18.45 -0.12 19.41
CA VAL A 188 17.74 1.02 19.98
C VAL A 188 16.61 0.60 20.92
N TYR A 189 15.88 -0.44 20.56
CA TYR A 189 14.66 -0.85 21.26
C TYR A 189 14.77 -2.19 22.00
N GLY A 190 15.90 -2.91 21.86
CA GLY A 190 16.13 -4.22 22.48
C GLY A 190 15.25 -5.34 21.92
N ARG A 191 14.87 -5.24 20.63
CA ARG A 191 14.02 -6.23 19.93
C ARG A 191 14.42 -6.37 18.47
N PHE A 192 14.59 -7.58 18.02
CA PHE A 192 14.87 -7.89 16.61
C PHE A 192 13.57 -7.90 15.81
N GLU A 193 13.05 -6.70 15.52
CA GLU A 193 11.77 -6.47 14.82
C GLU A 193 11.91 -5.31 13.83
N LEU A 194 10.89 -5.05 13.03
CA LEU A 194 10.86 -3.91 12.09
C LEU A 194 10.10 -2.71 12.67
N SER A 195 9.17 -2.94 13.59
CA SER A 195 8.39 -1.91 14.29
C SER A 195 7.57 -2.53 15.42
N SER A 196 7.11 -1.73 16.37
CA SER A 196 6.24 -2.14 17.50
C SER A 196 4.77 -1.75 17.26
N SER A 197 4.27 -1.89 16.05
CA SER A 197 2.90 -1.49 15.70
C SER A 197 2.01 -2.64 15.25
N THR A 198 2.58 -3.80 14.98
CA THR A 198 1.85 -4.97 14.45
C THR A 198 0.71 -5.39 15.36
N GLY A 199 0.96 -5.44 16.67
CA GLY A 199 -0.05 -5.80 17.65
C GLY A 199 -1.19 -4.81 17.75
N ALA A 200 -0.90 -3.51 17.63
CA ALA A 200 -1.93 -2.48 17.63
C ALA A 200 -2.88 -2.63 16.44
N PHE A 201 -2.34 -2.82 15.24
CA PHE A 201 -3.16 -3.00 14.04
C PHE A 201 -3.92 -4.33 14.05
N MET A 202 -3.29 -5.43 14.40
CA MET A 202 -3.96 -6.74 14.53
C MET A 202 -5.09 -6.69 15.56
N TYR A 203 -4.85 -6.07 16.74
CA TYR A 203 -5.87 -5.91 17.74
C TYR A 203 -7.04 -5.06 17.21
N ALA A 204 -6.77 -3.97 16.53
CA ALA A 204 -7.79 -3.11 15.94
C ALA A 204 -8.72 -3.88 15.00
N GLY A 205 -8.16 -4.70 14.11
CA GLY A 205 -8.93 -5.54 13.21
C GLY A 205 -9.81 -6.56 13.95
N VAL A 206 -9.25 -7.30 14.90
CA VAL A 206 -10.02 -8.32 15.64
C VAL A 206 -11.00 -7.72 16.66
N ALA A 207 -10.75 -6.52 17.19
CA ALA A 207 -11.63 -5.86 18.14
C ALA A 207 -13.06 -5.65 17.58
N THR A 208 -13.22 -5.62 16.27
CA THR A 208 -14.52 -5.49 15.61
C THR A 208 -15.41 -6.74 15.76
N PHE A 209 -14.84 -7.93 15.97
CA PHE A 209 -15.61 -9.19 16.07
C PHE A 209 -15.28 -10.06 17.28
N ALA A 210 -14.12 -9.86 17.94
CA ALA A 210 -13.62 -10.77 18.98
C ALA A 210 -14.58 -10.88 20.17
N ASP A 211 -15.03 -12.08 20.46
CA ASP A 211 -15.84 -12.42 21.63
C ASP A 211 -14.97 -13.19 22.65
N CYS A 212 -14.63 -12.51 23.75
CA CYS A 212 -13.75 -13.08 24.78
C CYS A 212 -14.33 -14.32 25.46
N ALA A 213 -15.63 -14.55 25.44
CA ALA A 213 -16.24 -15.75 25.98
C ALA A 213 -15.82 -17.00 25.19
N LYS A 214 -15.51 -16.85 23.90
CA LYS A 214 -15.12 -17.97 23.03
C LYS A 214 -13.67 -18.40 23.19
N PHE A 215 -12.76 -17.57 23.73
CA PHE A 215 -11.34 -17.95 23.84
C PHE A 215 -10.71 -17.67 25.20
N ASN A 216 -11.44 -17.09 26.14
CA ASN A 216 -11.03 -16.84 27.52
C ASN A 216 -9.57 -16.35 27.64
N PRO A 217 -9.25 -15.10 27.27
CA PRO A 217 -7.89 -14.61 27.22
C PRO A 217 -7.20 -14.62 28.59
N PRO A 218 -5.86 -14.73 28.64
CA PRO A 218 -5.09 -14.66 29.87
C PRO A 218 -5.37 -13.37 30.66
N PRO A 219 -5.15 -13.37 32.00
CA PRO A 219 -5.45 -12.19 32.85
C PRO A 219 -4.88 -10.87 32.35
N ALA A 220 -3.66 -10.89 31.77
CA ALA A 220 -3.03 -9.69 31.22
C ALA A 220 -3.76 -9.12 30.01
N GLU A 221 -4.40 -9.97 29.20
CA GLU A 221 -5.12 -9.59 27.97
C GLU A 221 -6.63 -9.31 28.22
N ARG A 222 -7.20 -9.73 29.35
CA ARG A 222 -8.64 -9.52 29.66
C ARG A 222 -9.07 -8.06 29.58
N ARG A 223 -8.14 -7.13 29.87
CA ARG A 223 -8.38 -5.69 29.72
C ARG A 223 -8.68 -5.25 28.29
N LEU A 224 -8.34 -6.06 27.30
CA LEU A 224 -8.58 -5.81 25.88
C LEU A 224 -9.96 -6.27 25.42
N CYS A 225 -10.67 -7.04 26.27
CA CYS A 225 -12.05 -7.44 26.00
C CYS A 225 -12.99 -6.24 26.00
N LEU A 226 -13.85 -6.18 25.00
CA LEU A 226 -14.85 -5.13 24.87
C LEU A 226 -16.17 -5.60 25.47
N ASN A 227 -16.73 -4.81 26.40
CA ASN A 227 -18.06 -5.04 26.98
C ASN A 227 -19.19 -4.43 26.12
N VAL A 228 -18.93 -4.31 24.79
CA VAL A 228 -19.88 -3.74 23.83
C VAL A 228 -20.27 -4.83 22.84
N PRO A 229 -21.59 -5.03 22.58
CA PRO A 229 -22.06 -5.97 21.56
C PRO A 229 -21.39 -5.75 20.21
N VAL A 230 -21.14 -6.82 19.45
CA VAL A 230 -20.46 -6.75 18.13
C VAL A 230 -21.16 -5.76 17.19
N SER A 231 -22.49 -5.70 17.21
CA SER A 231 -23.31 -4.80 16.38
C SER A 231 -23.11 -3.30 16.70
N GLU A 232 -22.60 -2.96 17.89
CA GLU A 232 -22.40 -1.59 18.33
C GLU A 232 -20.93 -1.17 18.32
N ARG A 233 -20.06 -2.05 17.88
CA ARG A 233 -18.62 -1.78 17.82
C ARG A 233 -18.28 -0.77 16.75
N ARG A 234 -17.22 -0.03 17.04
CA ARG A 234 -16.71 0.98 16.13
C ARG A 234 -15.74 0.36 15.12
N TRP A 235 -15.29 1.14 14.16
CA TRP A 235 -14.30 0.77 13.17
C TRP A 235 -12.91 0.53 13.79
N PRO A 236 -12.02 -0.21 13.15
CA PRO A 236 -10.74 -0.63 13.69
C PRO A 236 -9.87 0.51 14.21
N ASP A 237 -9.74 1.61 13.46
CA ASP A 237 -8.89 2.74 13.81
C ASP A 237 -9.26 3.38 15.17
N TYR A 238 -10.55 3.40 15.51
CA TYR A 238 -11.01 3.86 16.83
C TYR A 238 -10.31 3.09 17.98
N TYR A 239 -10.09 1.79 17.81
CA TYR A 239 -9.49 0.94 18.84
C TYR A 239 -7.98 1.14 18.98
N ILE A 240 -7.33 1.67 17.95
CA ILE A 240 -5.94 2.11 18.04
C ILE A 240 -5.81 3.35 18.91
N TRP A 241 -6.65 4.34 18.69
CA TRP A 241 -6.48 5.66 19.30
C TRP A 241 -7.25 5.87 20.61
N ALA A 242 -8.40 5.24 20.77
CA ALA A 242 -9.31 5.44 21.91
C ALA A 242 -9.74 4.14 22.60
N GLY A 243 -9.30 2.98 22.12
CA GLY A 243 -9.63 1.67 22.67
C GLY A 243 -8.85 1.32 23.94
N PRO A 244 -9.09 0.10 24.47
CA PRO A 244 -8.40 -0.39 25.67
C PRO A 244 -6.88 -0.44 25.53
N LEU A 245 -6.37 -0.71 24.32
CA LEU A 245 -4.94 -0.78 24.04
C LEU A 245 -4.23 0.57 24.23
N ALA A 246 -4.91 1.67 23.89
CA ALA A 246 -4.38 3.03 24.10
C ALA A 246 -4.17 3.39 25.57
N LYS A 247 -4.82 2.67 26.51
CA LYS A 247 -4.70 2.87 27.96
C LYS A 247 -3.55 2.05 28.58
N VAL A 248 -2.86 1.22 27.79
CA VAL A 248 -1.66 0.50 28.24
C VAL A 248 -0.52 1.50 28.40
N PRO A 249 0.31 1.40 29.46
CA PRO A 249 1.48 2.27 29.61
C PRO A 249 2.37 2.25 28.37
N GLY A 250 2.69 3.42 27.84
CA GLY A 250 3.39 3.60 26.56
C GLY A 250 2.45 3.75 25.34
N GLY A 251 1.14 3.69 25.55
CA GLY A 251 0.13 3.83 24.50
C GLY A 251 0.06 2.60 23.56
N SER A 252 -0.78 2.69 22.54
CA SER A 252 -1.04 1.57 21.60
C SER A 252 0.19 1.08 20.84
N PHE A 253 1.21 1.91 20.68
CA PHE A 253 2.45 1.59 19.97
C PHE A 253 3.65 1.33 20.91
N GLY A 254 3.39 1.22 22.21
CA GLY A 254 4.40 0.75 23.16
C GLY A 254 4.65 -0.76 23.03
N GLN A 255 5.85 -1.22 23.31
CA GLN A 255 6.23 -2.65 23.19
C GLN A 255 5.27 -3.58 23.94
N ARG A 256 4.87 -3.20 25.16
CA ARG A 256 3.91 -3.99 25.95
C ARG A 256 2.53 -4.07 25.30
N ALA A 257 2.07 -2.96 24.70
CA ALA A 257 0.81 -2.95 23.99
C ALA A 257 0.88 -3.81 22.72
N ASP A 258 2.00 -3.77 22.00
CA ASP A 258 2.23 -4.60 20.82
C ASP A 258 2.16 -6.09 21.16
N ASP A 259 2.84 -6.54 22.22
CA ASP A 259 2.81 -7.95 22.67
C ASP A 259 1.38 -8.39 23.07
N LEU A 260 0.70 -7.57 23.87
CA LEU A 260 -0.67 -7.86 24.30
C LEU A 260 -1.63 -7.90 23.11
N GLY A 261 -1.50 -6.94 22.17
CA GLY A 261 -2.31 -6.87 20.96
C GLY A 261 -2.10 -8.07 20.04
N LYS A 262 -0.85 -8.46 19.79
CA LYS A 262 -0.50 -9.68 19.02
C LYS A 262 -1.06 -10.94 19.67
N GLY A 263 -0.84 -11.12 20.97
CA GLY A 263 -1.31 -12.30 21.73
C GLY A 263 -2.83 -12.43 21.67
N PHE A 264 -3.54 -11.34 21.97
CA PHE A 264 -5.00 -11.30 21.90
C PHE A 264 -5.53 -11.59 20.50
N ALA A 265 -4.99 -10.92 19.47
CA ALA A 265 -5.44 -11.08 18.11
C ALA A 265 -5.27 -12.51 17.59
N LEU A 266 -4.11 -13.13 17.82
CA LEU A 266 -3.86 -14.51 17.39
C LEU A 266 -4.80 -15.50 18.07
N ARG A 267 -5.14 -15.30 19.36
CA ARG A 267 -6.12 -16.15 20.06
C ARG A 267 -7.52 -15.95 19.52
N ALA A 268 -7.94 -14.71 19.29
CA ALA A 268 -9.24 -14.40 18.71
C ALA A 268 -9.41 -15.00 17.31
N ILE A 269 -8.41 -14.87 16.44
CA ILE A 269 -8.42 -15.44 15.08
C ILE A 269 -8.53 -16.97 15.14
N ARG A 270 -7.75 -17.63 16.02
CA ARG A 270 -7.79 -19.09 16.16
C ARG A 270 -9.13 -19.60 16.68
N ALA A 271 -9.76 -18.88 17.58
CA ALA A 271 -11.04 -19.25 18.15
C ALA A 271 -12.23 -18.90 17.25
N GLN A 272 -12.08 -17.87 16.42
CA GLN A 272 -13.16 -17.34 15.57
C GLN A 272 -12.69 -17.13 14.10
N PRO A 273 -12.19 -18.19 13.43
CA PRO A 273 -11.62 -18.06 12.09
C PRO A 273 -12.63 -17.61 11.04
N LEU A 274 -13.90 -18.03 11.17
CA LEU A 274 -14.94 -17.61 10.22
C LEU A 274 -15.35 -16.16 10.39
N ASP A 275 -15.39 -15.65 11.63
CA ASP A 275 -15.69 -14.24 11.90
C ASP A 275 -14.55 -13.36 11.39
N TYR A 276 -13.29 -13.80 11.56
CA TYR A 276 -12.13 -13.15 10.97
C TYR A 276 -12.22 -13.11 9.43
N LEU A 277 -12.47 -14.25 8.78
CA LEU A 277 -12.59 -14.31 7.32
C LEU A 277 -13.73 -13.45 6.79
N ARG A 278 -14.86 -13.38 7.48
CA ARG A 278 -15.98 -12.49 7.12
C ARG A 278 -15.58 -11.02 7.23
N THR A 279 -14.85 -10.64 8.28
CA THR A 279 -14.36 -9.28 8.47
C THR A 279 -13.38 -8.88 7.37
N VAL A 280 -12.41 -9.75 7.06
CA VAL A 280 -11.45 -9.54 5.97
C VAL A 280 -12.16 -9.43 4.62
N ALA A 281 -13.07 -10.35 4.31
CA ALA A 281 -13.82 -10.34 3.07
C ALA A 281 -14.70 -9.09 2.94
N GLY A 282 -15.33 -8.65 4.03
CA GLY A 282 -16.13 -7.44 4.08
C GLY A 282 -15.29 -6.18 3.85
N SER A 283 -14.12 -6.08 4.49
CA SER A 283 -13.18 -4.98 4.30
C SER A 283 -12.64 -4.94 2.87
N PHE A 284 -12.21 -6.08 2.34
CA PHE A 284 -11.76 -6.22 0.96
C PHE A 284 -12.86 -5.86 -0.06
N ALA A 285 -14.09 -6.35 0.13
CA ALA A 285 -15.21 -6.04 -0.77
C ALA A 285 -15.57 -4.55 -0.75
N ALA A 286 -15.37 -3.87 0.37
CA ALA A 286 -15.65 -2.45 0.52
C ALA A 286 -14.81 -1.57 -0.42
N ASP A 287 -13.62 -2.02 -0.85
CA ASP A 287 -12.76 -1.30 -1.80
C ASP A 287 -13.38 -1.20 -3.20
N PHE A 288 -14.30 -2.11 -3.54
CA PHE A 288 -14.99 -2.15 -4.84
C PHE A 288 -16.34 -1.42 -4.83
N LEU A 289 -16.79 -0.95 -3.68
CA LEU A 289 -18.04 -0.21 -3.57
C LEU A 289 -17.89 1.24 -4.07
N PRO A 290 -18.95 1.86 -4.57
CA PRO A 290 -18.93 3.29 -4.88
C PRO A 290 -18.61 4.12 -3.63
N PRO A 291 -18.13 5.36 -3.80
CA PRO A 291 -17.91 6.26 -2.66
C PRO A 291 -19.16 6.36 -1.79
N PRO A 292 -19.02 6.39 -0.46
CA PRO A 292 -20.16 6.50 0.43
C PRO A 292 -20.89 7.82 0.20
N SER A 293 -22.22 7.78 0.31
CA SER A 293 -23.04 8.99 0.20
C SER A 293 -22.82 9.93 1.40
N ALA A 294 -23.11 11.21 1.21
CA ALA A 294 -23.06 12.19 2.29
C ALA A 294 -24.04 11.86 3.46
N SER A 295 -25.07 11.04 3.18
CA SER A 295 -26.07 10.55 4.13
C SER A 295 -25.76 9.15 4.67
N ALA A 296 -24.47 8.71 4.66
CA ALA A 296 -24.06 7.39 5.12
C ALA A 296 -24.63 7.09 6.53
N SER A 297 -25.42 6.04 6.63
CA SER A 297 -26.13 5.66 7.86
C SER A 297 -25.32 4.66 8.69
N SER A 298 -24.54 3.80 8.03
CA SER A 298 -23.75 2.78 8.72
C SER A 298 -22.44 3.34 9.28
N PRO A 299 -21.93 2.82 10.42
CA PRO A 299 -20.62 3.19 10.96
C PRO A 299 -19.47 3.01 9.95
N THR A 300 -19.50 1.92 9.18
CA THR A 300 -18.48 1.60 8.17
C THR A 300 -18.49 2.60 7.02
N GLU A 301 -19.65 2.98 6.51
CA GLU A 301 -19.75 3.98 5.44
C GLU A 301 -19.32 5.35 5.92
N ARG A 302 -19.66 5.75 7.15
CA ARG A 302 -19.20 7.01 7.76
C ARG A 302 -17.68 7.04 7.90
N ASN A 303 -17.08 5.92 8.32
CA ASN A 303 -15.63 5.82 8.41
C ASN A 303 -14.96 5.94 7.03
N ARG A 304 -15.48 5.23 6.01
CA ARG A 304 -15.00 5.39 4.63
C ARG A 304 -15.11 6.83 4.13
N ALA A 305 -16.21 7.52 4.44
CA ALA A 305 -16.39 8.92 4.08
C ALA A 305 -15.38 9.84 4.78
N LEU A 306 -15.09 9.61 6.06
CA LEU A 306 -14.09 10.36 6.82
C LEU A 306 -12.69 10.21 6.19
N HIS A 307 -12.27 8.98 5.87
CA HIS A 307 -10.95 8.72 5.27
C HIS A 307 -10.83 9.25 3.85
N LEU A 308 -11.89 9.22 3.06
CA LEU A 308 -11.89 9.89 1.75
C LEU A 308 -11.73 11.41 1.91
N ASN A 309 -12.41 12.01 2.89
CA ASN A 309 -12.34 13.46 3.12
C ASN A 309 -11.00 13.92 3.71
N GLU A 310 -10.34 13.09 4.52
CA GLU A 310 -9.01 13.38 5.09
C GLU A 310 -7.98 13.63 3.97
N PHE A 311 -8.10 12.88 2.88
CA PHE A 311 -7.22 12.99 1.73
C PHE A 311 -7.87 13.73 0.55
N MET A 312 -8.75 14.71 0.81
CA MET A 312 -9.24 15.65 -0.20
C MET A 312 -8.44 16.96 -0.14
N PHE A 313 -8.21 17.58 -1.28
CA PHE A 313 -7.58 18.88 -1.31
C PHE A 313 -8.37 19.90 -0.49
N PRO A 314 -7.78 20.54 0.54
CA PRO A 314 -8.52 21.36 1.49
C PRO A 314 -9.06 22.64 0.85
N ALA A 315 -10.21 23.12 1.35
CA ALA A 315 -10.79 24.38 0.92
C ALA A 315 -10.03 25.59 1.48
N THR A 316 -9.55 25.42 2.70
CA THR A 316 -8.82 26.43 3.47
C THR A 316 -7.52 25.80 3.97
N PRO A 317 -6.49 26.59 4.26
CA PRO A 317 -5.29 26.08 4.90
C PRO A 317 -5.64 25.30 6.18
N PRO A 318 -4.97 24.16 6.46
CA PRO A 318 -5.16 23.47 7.73
C PRO A 318 -4.74 24.36 8.89
N LYS A 319 -5.29 24.06 10.08
CA LYS A 319 -4.90 24.75 11.30
C LYS A 319 -3.38 24.65 11.53
N SER A 320 -2.82 25.68 12.14
CA SER A 320 -1.41 25.68 12.52
C SER A 320 -1.07 24.44 13.34
N PRO A 321 0.04 23.76 13.06
CA PRO A 321 0.46 22.59 13.82
C PRO A 321 0.79 22.98 15.27
N SER A 322 0.79 22.00 16.16
CA SER A 322 1.28 22.20 17.52
C SER A 322 2.74 22.69 17.51
N PRO A 323 3.22 23.41 18.55
CA PRO A 323 4.60 23.87 18.63
C PRO A 323 5.63 22.74 18.43
N HIS A 324 5.37 21.57 19.02
CA HIS A 324 6.22 20.37 18.82
C HIS A 324 6.27 19.94 17.35
N THR A 325 5.11 19.81 16.71
CA THR A 325 5.02 19.42 15.29
C THR A 325 5.70 20.46 14.39
N ALA A 326 5.50 21.75 14.67
CA ALA A 326 6.17 22.83 13.96
C ALA A 326 7.70 22.74 14.09
N GLY A 327 8.21 22.49 15.30
CA GLY A 327 9.64 22.32 15.58
C GLY A 327 10.25 21.15 14.80
N VAL A 328 9.58 20.01 14.69
CA VAL A 328 10.05 18.88 13.90
C VAL A 328 10.20 19.24 12.42
N PHE A 329 9.23 19.97 11.85
CA PHE A 329 9.32 20.35 10.44
C PHE A 329 10.38 21.44 10.20
N SER A 330 10.53 22.42 11.10
CA SER A 330 11.55 23.46 10.99
C SER A 330 12.96 22.94 11.20
N SER A 331 13.17 21.83 11.90
CA SER A 331 14.49 21.19 11.97
C SER A 331 14.92 20.53 10.67
N TYR A 332 13.98 20.17 9.78
CA TYR A 332 14.26 19.64 8.44
C TYR A 332 14.31 20.74 7.37
N ASP A 333 13.36 21.64 7.41
CA ASP A 333 13.12 22.75 6.45
C ASP A 333 12.86 24.02 7.30
N PRO A 334 13.91 24.81 7.61
CA PRO A 334 13.79 26.02 8.43
C PRO A 334 12.78 27.04 7.89
N ASP A 335 12.69 27.13 6.56
CA ASP A 335 11.79 28.05 5.84
C ASP A 335 10.45 27.39 5.51
N ALA A 336 10.17 26.19 6.06
CA ALA A 336 8.99 25.40 5.70
C ALA A 336 7.71 26.25 5.70
N PRO A 337 7.23 26.74 4.57
CA PRO A 337 6.00 27.51 4.52
C PRO A 337 4.85 26.60 4.90
N GLY A 338 3.91 27.12 5.69
CA GLY A 338 2.62 26.47 5.85
C GLY A 338 1.96 26.29 4.48
N LEU A 339 1.07 25.30 4.38
CA LEU A 339 0.31 25.07 3.16
C LEU A 339 -0.50 26.35 2.80
N ARG A 340 -0.26 26.89 1.62
CA ARG A 340 -1.02 28.02 1.08
C ARG A 340 -1.99 27.54 0.01
N VAL A 341 -3.26 27.88 0.17
CA VAL A 341 -4.32 27.62 -0.83
C VAL A 341 -4.43 28.82 -1.74
N VAL A 342 -4.08 28.66 -3.03
CA VAL A 342 -3.99 29.74 -4.01
C VAL A 342 -5.13 29.64 -5.01
N GLN A 343 -6.01 30.64 -5.01
CA GLN A 343 -7.11 30.75 -5.98
C GLN A 343 -6.63 31.43 -7.29
N PRO A 344 -7.20 31.10 -8.45
CA PRO A 344 -8.32 30.15 -8.69
C PRO A 344 -7.89 28.69 -8.81
N TYR A 345 -6.57 28.40 -8.84
CA TYR A 345 -6.01 27.08 -9.13
C TYR A 345 -6.49 26.00 -8.13
N ALA A 346 -6.56 26.35 -6.84
CA ALA A 346 -7.06 25.44 -5.81
C ALA A 346 -8.53 25.07 -6.06
N GLY A 347 -9.35 26.04 -6.51
CA GLY A 347 -10.73 25.81 -6.88
C GLY A 347 -10.86 24.82 -8.05
N TRP A 348 -10.03 24.97 -9.08
CA TRP A 348 -10.02 24.06 -10.25
C TRP A 348 -9.57 22.64 -9.86
N ILE A 349 -8.52 22.50 -9.06
CA ILE A 349 -8.03 21.19 -8.60
C ILE A 349 -9.10 20.50 -7.76
N ARG A 350 -9.79 21.21 -6.87
CA ARG A 350 -10.89 20.65 -6.07
C ARG A 350 -12.10 20.26 -6.92
N ALA A 351 -12.44 21.06 -7.94
CA ALA A 351 -13.48 20.69 -8.89
C ALA A 351 -13.08 19.42 -9.66
N TYR A 352 -11.85 19.35 -10.15
CA TYR A 352 -11.30 18.17 -10.80
C TYR A 352 -11.40 16.93 -9.90
N GLN A 353 -11.02 17.04 -8.62
CA GLN A 353 -11.03 15.93 -7.67
C GLN A 353 -12.43 15.35 -7.44
N ARG A 354 -13.50 16.15 -7.57
CA ARG A 354 -14.88 15.65 -7.41
C ARG A 354 -15.29 14.66 -8.49
N TYR A 355 -14.68 14.75 -9.69
CA TYR A 355 -15.06 13.95 -10.86
C TYR A 355 -14.05 12.87 -11.20
N ILE A 356 -12.78 13.08 -10.90
CA ILE A 356 -11.67 12.22 -11.33
C ILE A 356 -11.05 11.52 -10.10
N VAL A 357 -11.78 10.57 -9.59
CA VAL A 357 -11.32 9.62 -8.54
C VAL A 357 -11.45 8.23 -9.12
N VAL A 358 -10.47 7.35 -8.87
CA VAL A 358 -10.63 5.93 -9.20
C VAL A 358 -11.69 5.36 -8.27
N LEU A 359 -12.86 5.11 -8.85
CA LEU A 359 -14.01 4.57 -8.13
C LEU A 359 -13.84 3.07 -7.89
N GLY A 360 -14.38 2.57 -6.79
CA GLY A 360 -14.37 1.14 -6.47
C GLY A 360 -14.86 0.24 -7.62
N PRO A 361 -15.97 0.55 -8.31
CA PRO A 361 -16.41 -0.23 -9.47
C PRO A 361 -15.40 -0.27 -10.62
N LEU A 362 -14.68 0.83 -10.88
CA LEU A 362 -13.59 0.85 -11.88
C LEU A 362 -12.43 -0.03 -11.44
N LEU A 363 -12.05 0.01 -10.17
CA LEU A 363 -11.06 -0.88 -9.61
C LEU A 363 -11.48 -2.35 -9.78
N GLY A 364 -12.74 -2.67 -9.50
CA GLY A 364 -13.30 -4.01 -9.72
C GLY A 364 -13.20 -4.46 -11.17
N LEU A 365 -13.53 -3.58 -12.12
CA LEU A 365 -13.35 -3.86 -13.54
C LEU A 365 -11.89 -4.14 -13.90
N ILE A 366 -10.96 -3.33 -13.42
CA ILE A 366 -9.51 -3.50 -13.63
C ILE A 366 -9.06 -4.87 -13.10
N VAL A 367 -9.46 -5.25 -11.89
CA VAL A 367 -9.13 -6.56 -11.30
C VAL A 367 -9.71 -7.71 -12.13
N LEU A 368 -10.97 -7.61 -12.58
CA LEU A 368 -11.63 -8.64 -13.40
C LEU A 368 -10.99 -8.79 -14.79
N LEU A 369 -10.57 -7.71 -15.42
CA LEU A 369 -9.85 -7.76 -16.70
C LEU A 369 -8.50 -8.48 -16.55
N GLY A 370 -7.77 -8.20 -15.46
CA GLY A 370 -6.54 -8.91 -15.14
C GLY A 370 -6.78 -10.40 -14.88
N LEU A 371 -7.81 -10.75 -14.10
CA LEU A 371 -8.24 -12.11 -13.83
C LEU A 371 -8.61 -12.86 -15.13
N GLY A 372 -9.36 -12.23 -16.01
CA GLY A 372 -9.72 -12.80 -17.32
C GLY A 372 -8.49 -13.20 -18.12
N GLY A 373 -7.44 -12.37 -18.12
CA GLY A 373 -6.15 -12.70 -18.74
C GLY A 373 -5.47 -13.89 -18.10
N VAL A 374 -5.42 -13.93 -16.77
CA VAL A 374 -4.83 -15.04 -15.99
C VAL A 374 -5.56 -16.35 -16.31
N ILE A 375 -6.90 -16.35 -16.34
CA ILE A 375 -7.71 -17.54 -16.66
C ILE A 375 -7.44 -18.03 -18.10
N VAL A 376 -7.47 -17.13 -19.06
CA VAL A 376 -7.25 -17.50 -20.48
C VAL A 376 -5.84 -18.04 -20.69
N ALA A 377 -4.86 -17.56 -19.93
CA ALA A 377 -3.48 -18.02 -19.98
C ALA A 377 -3.16 -19.12 -18.95
N TRP A 378 -4.17 -19.74 -18.31
CA TRP A 378 -3.97 -20.70 -17.21
C TRP A 378 -3.00 -21.83 -17.53
N ARG A 379 -3.09 -22.42 -18.73
CA ARG A 379 -2.15 -23.46 -19.19
C ARG A 379 -0.69 -22.98 -19.29
N ARG A 380 -0.47 -21.65 -19.24
CA ARG A 380 0.84 -20.99 -19.21
C ARG A 380 1.09 -20.31 -17.86
N TRP A 381 0.51 -20.86 -16.78
CA TRP A 381 0.59 -20.30 -15.43
C TRP A 381 0.19 -18.83 -15.39
N GLY A 382 -0.97 -18.47 -15.97
CA GLY A 382 -1.51 -17.11 -15.98
C GLY A 382 -0.81 -16.12 -16.91
N GLY A 383 0.28 -16.53 -17.58
CA GLY A 383 0.97 -15.66 -18.54
C GLY A 383 1.61 -14.41 -17.92
N ALA A 384 1.74 -13.34 -18.74
CA ALA A 384 2.37 -12.09 -18.31
C ALA A 384 1.51 -11.28 -17.31
N ALA A 385 0.19 -11.48 -17.29
CA ALA A 385 -0.71 -10.76 -16.37
C ALA A 385 -0.58 -11.26 -14.91
N LEU A 386 -0.06 -12.46 -14.67
CA LEU A 386 -0.09 -13.10 -13.35
C LEU A 386 0.64 -12.30 -12.29
N LEU A 387 1.91 -11.91 -12.53
CA LEU A 387 2.71 -11.22 -11.50
C LEU A 387 2.07 -9.88 -11.08
N PRO A 388 1.80 -8.94 -12.00
CA PRO A 388 1.24 -7.66 -11.59
C PRO A 388 -0.18 -7.81 -10.99
N TRP A 389 -0.95 -8.82 -11.42
CA TRP A 389 -2.26 -9.11 -10.84
C TRP A 389 -2.16 -9.64 -9.40
N LEU A 390 -1.27 -10.62 -9.15
CA LEU A 390 -1.04 -11.14 -7.79
C LEU A 390 -0.47 -10.07 -6.85
N VAL A 391 0.46 -9.24 -7.33
CA VAL A 391 0.99 -8.12 -6.54
C VAL A 391 -0.13 -7.17 -6.16
N GLY A 392 -0.94 -6.72 -7.09
CA GLY A 392 -2.05 -5.82 -6.80
C GLY A 392 -3.07 -6.42 -5.84
N LEU A 393 -3.44 -7.71 -6.02
CA LEU A 393 -4.33 -8.40 -5.08
C LEU A 393 -3.72 -8.57 -3.68
N CYS A 394 -2.43 -8.89 -3.59
CA CYS A 394 -1.75 -8.99 -2.31
C CYS A 394 -1.78 -7.66 -1.56
N LEU A 395 -1.54 -6.55 -2.27
CA LEU A 395 -1.57 -5.21 -1.68
C LEU A 395 -2.98 -4.80 -1.26
N LEU A 396 -4.03 -5.12 -2.03
CA LEU A 396 -5.42 -4.89 -1.65
C LEU A 396 -5.83 -5.73 -0.43
N ALA A 397 -5.40 -6.99 -0.38
CA ALA A 397 -5.83 -7.91 0.69
C ALA A 397 -5.07 -7.70 2.00
N ALA A 398 -3.81 -7.26 1.96
CA ALA A 398 -2.96 -7.18 3.15
C ALA A 398 -3.49 -6.18 4.21
N PRO A 399 -3.91 -4.95 3.88
CA PRO A 399 -4.52 -4.04 4.85
C PRO A 399 -5.81 -4.60 5.44
N ALA A 400 -6.68 -5.17 4.60
CA ALA A 400 -7.94 -5.79 5.02
C ALA A 400 -7.72 -6.95 6.00
N ALA A 401 -6.65 -7.73 5.82
CA ALA A 401 -6.31 -8.86 6.69
C ALA A 401 -5.71 -8.41 8.03
N ILE A 402 -5.03 -7.27 8.08
CA ILE A 402 -4.35 -6.81 9.31
C ILE A 402 -5.29 -5.96 10.17
N ALA A 403 -5.97 -5.00 9.58
CA ALA A 403 -6.84 -4.08 10.31
C ALA A 403 -8.04 -3.62 9.46
N GLU A 404 -7.80 -2.74 8.50
CA GLU A 404 -8.82 -2.12 7.66
C GLU A 404 -8.20 -1.59 6.38
N SER A 405 -8.94 -1.64 5.28
CA SER A 405 -8.53 -1.01 4.04
C SER A 405 -8.85 0.48 4.05
N TYR A 406 -7.88 1.29 3.64
CA TYR A 406 -8.00 2.73 3.49
C TYR A 406 -7.84 3.13 2.03
N PRO A 407 -8.58 4.13 1.54
CA PRO A 407 -8.46 4.60 0.16
C PRO A 407 -7.02 4.99 -0.24
N ARG A 408 -6.19 5.44 0.70
CA ARG A 408 -4.78 5.79 0.43
C ARG A 408 -3.93 4.60 0.00
N TYR A 409 -4.26 3.39 0.45
CA TYR A 409 -3.51 2.18 0.09
C TYR A 409 -3.70 1.81 -1.37
N LEU A 410 -4.84 2.19 -1.98
CA LEU A 410 -5.14 1.94 -3.39
C LEU A 410 -4.12 2.56 -4.36
N VAL A 411 -3.38 3.61 -3.95
CA VAL A 411 -2.36 4.24 -4.81
C VAL A 411 -1.21 3.28 -5.12
N GLY A 412 -0.83 2.42 -4.16
CA GLY A 412 0.16 1.36 -4.39
C GLY A 412 -0.34 0.23 -5.28
N ASP A 413 -1.65 -0.02 -5.28
CA ASP A 413 -2.29 -1.19 -5.92
C ASP A 413 -2.69 -0.91 -7.37
N ILE A 414 -3.08 0.33 -7.66
CA ILE A 414 -3.56 0.74 -9.00
C ILE A 414 -2.54 0.47 -10.10
N PRO A 415 -1.25 0.86 -10.00
CA PRO A 415 -0.30 0.68 -11.09
C PRO A 415 -0.12 -0.79 -11.52
N PRO A 416 0.17 -1.75 -10.62
CA PRO A 416 0.29 -3.15 -11.02
C PRO A 416 -1.02 -3.72 -11.58
N LEU A 417 -2.18 -3.36 -11.03
CA LEU A 417 -3.48 -3.83 -11.53
C LEU A 417 -3.79 -3.28 -12.92
N CYS A 418 -3.45 -2.03 -13.21
CA CYS A 418 -3.59 -1.45 -14.54
C CYS A 418 -2.73 -2.18 -15.58
N VAL A 419 -1.49 -2.53 -15.23
CA VAL A 419 -0.62 -3.35 -16.09
C VAL A 419 -1.23 -4.75 -16.29
N ALA A 420 -1.72 -5.37 -15.24
CA ALA A 420 -2.36 -6.69 -15.31
C ALA A 420 -3.61 -6.67 -16.20
N ALA A 421 -4.47 -5.67 -16.05
CA ALA A 421 -5.67 -5.51 -16.87
C ALA A 421 -5.35 -5.36 -18.36
N ALA A 422 -4.39 -4.51 -18.70
CA ALA A 422 -3.96 -4.29 -20.07
C ALA A 422 -3.39 -5.56 -20.73
N LEU A 423 -2.52 -6.27 -20.02
CA LEU A 423 -2.00 -7.57 -20.45
C LEU A 423 -3.10 -8.63 -20.54
N GLY A 424 -4.07 -8.58 -19.61
CA GLY A 424 -5.23 -9.45 -19.61
C GLY A 424 -6.10 -9.28 -20.86
N VAL A 425 -6.43 -8.04 -21.19
CA VAL A 425 -7.17 -7.71 -22.43
C VAL A 425 -6.43 -8.19 -23.66
N GLN A 426 -5.12 -7.98 -23.73
CA GLN A 426 -4.30 -8.47 -24.85
C GLN A 426 -4.34 -10.00 -24.98
N GLN A 427 -4.25 -10.72 -23.87
CA GLN A 427 -4.29 -12.19 -23.83
C GLN A 427 -5.67 -12.72 -24.26
N MET A 428 -6.75 -12.12 -23.79
CA MET A 428 -8.11 -12.45 -24.17
C MET A 428 -8.35 -12.21 -25.67
N ALA A 429 -7.95 -11.06 -26.19
CA ALA A 429 -8.05 -10.74 -27.61
C ALA A 429 -7.26 -11.74 -28.50
N ALA A 430 -6.07 -12.14 -28.08
CA ALA A 430 -5.27 -13.14 -28.79
C ALA A 430 -5.92 -14.55 -28.77
N ALA A 431 -6.61 -14.91 -27.68
CA ALA A 431 -7.36 -16.17 -27.60
C ALA A 431 -8.55 -16.20 -28.53
N VAL A 432 -9.33 -15.11 -28.58
CA VAL A 432 -10.49 -14.98 -29.50
C VAL A 432 -10.05 -15.07 -30.96
N LYS A 433 -8.94 -14.41 -31.34
CA LYS A 433 -8.40 -14.52 -32.70
C LYS A 433 -8.01 -15.95 -33.07
N ARG A 434 -7.38 -16.68 -32.16
CA ARG A 434 -6.99 -18.10 -32.38
C ARG A 434 -8.21 -19.01 -32.54
N PHE A 435 -9.25 -18.79 -31.70
CA PHE A 435 -10.48 -19.55 -31.79
C PHE A 435 -11.18 -19.34 -33.14
N ARG A 436 -11.31 -18.10 -33.61
CA ARG A 436 -11.90 -17.81 -34.94
C ARG A 436 -11.09 -18.42 -36.09
N ALA A 437 -9.76 -18.33 -36.04
CA ALA A 437 -8.90 -18.95 -37.10
C ALA A 437 -8.99 -20.48 -37.11
N GLY A 438 -9.20 -21.12 -35.96
CA GLY A 438 -9.42 -22.58 -35.88
C GLY A 438 -10.75 -23.01 -36.49
N HIS A 439 -11.83 -22.23 -36.29
CA HIS A 439 -13.14 -22.55 -36.90
C HIS A 439 -13.15 -22.41 -38.44
N HIS A 440 -12.44 -21.43 -38.99
CA HIS A 440 -12.33 -21.29 -40.43
C HIS A 440 -11.57 -22.47 -41.11
N ARG A 441 -10.61 -23.08 -40.39
CA ARG A 441 -9.87 -24.24 -40.93
C ARG A 441 -10.59 -25.58 -40.83
N SER A 442 -11.62 -25.68 -39.97
CA SER A 442 -12.44 -26.89 -39.84
C SER A 442 -13.72 -26.86 -40.70
N ALA A 443 -13.98 -25.72 -41.34
CA ALA A 443 -15.14 -25.51 -42.23
C ALA A 443 -14.75 -25.54 -43.73
N THR A 444 -13.44 -25.68 -44.06
CA THR A 444 -12.89 -25.96 -45.39
C THR A 444 -12.33 -27.37 -45.45
#